data_e4f517626763d62558e8af85a82d330c
#
_entry.id   e4f517626763d62558e8af85a82d330c
#
_cell.length_a   1.000
_cell.length_b   1.000
_cell.length_c   1.000
_cell.angle_alpha   90.00
_cell.angle_beta   90.00
_cell.angle_gamma   90.00
#
_symmetry.space_group_name_H-M   'P 1'
#
loop_
_entity.id
_entity.type
_entity.pdbx_description
1 polymer ?
#
loop_
_entity_poly.entity_id
_entity_poly.type
_entity_poly.pdbx_seq_one_letter_code
_entity_poly.pdbx_strand_id
1 'polypeptide(L)'
;MRIILCGFGVVGQSFAKLLESRSEDLYARYGLKPRIVGVFDRNGSAIDPSGLDINRLIDVKKKYSSVKKYADTKNSISGIEIINDLEAEVLIETTESNYKDAEPGMTHIVNAMKRGMHVISVNKGPLALAFPSLMEIAAYNQVLFRFSGTVGGGTPILDFAKNSLRGERIVSFYGILNGTTNYILTNMANGMSFNDALDDAKQ
;
A
#
# COMPACT_ATOMS: atom_id res chain seq x y z
N MET A 1 -0.14 -15.77 -9.91
CA MET A 1 -0.17 -14.31 -9.76
C MET A 1 1.03 -13.90 -8.91
N ARG A 2 1.95 -13.12 -9.48
CA ARG A 2 3.19 -12.65 -8.85
C ARG A 2 2.97 -11.21 -8.36
N ILE A 3 3.44 -10.93 -7.16
CA ILE A 3 3.21 -9.65 -6.46
C ILE A 3 4.55 -9.03 -6.08
N ILE A 4 4.73 -7.74 -6.37
CA ILE A 4 5.77 -6.90 -5.79
C ILE A 4 5.14 -6.09 -4.65
N LEU A 5 5.76 -6.12 -3.48
CA LEU A 5 5.32 -5.39 -2.29
C LEU A 5 6.31 -4.27 -1.95
N CYS A 6 5.85 -3.03 -2.12
CA CYS A 6 6.62 -1.83 -1.81
C CYS A 6 6.33 -1.39 -0.37
N GLY A 7 7.36 -1.38 0.46
CA GLY A 7 7.25 -1.12 1.89
C GLY A 7 6.93 -2.39 2.69
N PHE A 8 7.75 -2.67 3.71
CA PHE A 8 7.55 -3.82 4.60
C PHE A 8 7.47 -3.38 6.07
N GLY A 9 6.63 -2.33 6.28
CA GLY A 9 6.22 -1.85 7.60
C GLY A 9 5.06 -2.66 8.16
N VAL A 10 4.29 -2.08 9.08
CA VAL A 10 3.14 -2.74 9.72
C VAL A 10 2.12 -3.21 8.68
N VAL A 11 1.75 -2.35 7.74
CA VAL A 11 0.74 -2.68 6.71
C VAL A 11 1.25 -3.77 5.76
N GLY A 12 2.47 -3.63 5.24
CA GLY A 12 3.05 -4.62 4.32
C GLY A 12 3.19 -6.01 4.95
N GLN A 13 3.66 -6.09 6.21
CA GLN A 13 3.76 -7.35 6.94
C GLN A 13 2.38 -7.96 7.22
N SER A 14 1.40 -7.15 7.62
CA SER A 14 0.03 -7.61 7.86
C SER A 14 -0.63 -8.14 6.59
N PHE A 15 -0.42 -7.45 5.46
CA PHE A 15 -0.88 -7.92 4.16
C PHE A 15 -0.25 -9.26 3.77
N ALA A 16 1.07 -9.39 3.91
CA ALA A 16 1.78 -10.62 3.56
C ALA A 16 1.27 -11.83 4.37
N LYS A 17 1.07 -11.67 5.69
CA LYS A 17 0.48 -12.69 6.56
C LYS A 17 -0.95 -13.04 6.16
N LEU A 18 -1.77 -12.03 5.87
CA LEU A 18 -3.15 -12.24 5.44
C LEU A 18 -3.19 -13.03 4.13
N LEU A 19 -2.35 -12.67 3.16
CA LEU A 19 -2.27 -13.37 1.89
C LEU A 19 -1.89 -14.84 2.06
N GLU A 20 -0.90 -15.14 2.90
CA GLU A 20 -0.48 -16.50 3.22
C GLU A 20 -1.61 -17.29 3.90
N SER A 21 -2.26 -16.71 4.92
CA SER A 21 -3.35 -17.37 5.66
C SER A 21 -4.60 -17.62 4.81
N ARG A 22 -4.78 -16.86 3.73
CA ARG A 22 -5.92 -16.97 2.81
C ARG A 22 -5.59 -17.70 1.50
N SER A 23 -4.38 -18.22 1.35
CA SER A 23 -3.91 -18.80 0.08
C SER A 23 -4.77 -19.98 -0.40
N GLU A 24 -5.17 -20.86 0.51
CA GLU A 24 -6.04 -22.00 0.19
C GLU A 24 -7.47 -21.54 -0.18
N ASP A 25 -8.03 -20.58 0.53
CA ASP A 25 -9.36 -20.02 0.24
C ASP A 25 -9.38 -19.30 -1.12
N LEU A 26 -8.32 -18.54 -1.43
CA LEU A 26 -8.14 -17.89 -2.74
C LEU A 26 -8.01 -18.92 -3.87
N TYR A 27 -7.31 -20.02 -3.62
CA TYR A 27 -7.21 -21.09 -4.60
C TYR A 27 -8.54 -21.80 -4.81
N ALA A 28 -9.23 -22.15 -3.74
CA ALA A 28 -10.51 -22.86 -3.81
C ALA A 28 -11.60 -22.02 -4.50
N ARG A 29 -11.66 -20.71 -4.22
CA ARG A 29 -12.71 -19.84 -4.77
C ARG A 29 -12.41 -19.29 -6.16
N TYR A 30 -11.14 -18.99 -6.46
CA TYR A 30 -10.75 -18.25 -7.65
C TYR A 30 -9.69 -18.93 -8.51
N GLY A 31 -9.17 -20.09 -8.10
CA GLY A 31 -8.06 -20.76 -8.77
C GLY A 31 -6.73 -19.99 -8.68
N LEU A 32 -6.63 -18.99 -7.80
CA LEU A 32 -5.47 -18.10 -7.69
C LEU A 32 -4.49 -18.61 -6.63
N LYS A 33 -3.22 -18.68 -7.01
CA LYS A 33 -2.08 -18.90 -6.10
C LYS A 33 -1.18 -17.66 -6.11
N PRO A 34 -1.51 -16.61 -5.34
CA PRO A 34 -0.68 -15.42 -5.27
C PRO A 34 0.63 -15.71 -4.56
N ARG A 35 1.73 -15.14 -5.06
CA ARG A 35 3.08 -15.24 -4.48
C ARG A 35 3.72 -13.87 -4.46
N ILE A 36 4.29 -13.48 -3.34
CA ILE A 36 5.13 -12.29 -3.24
C ILE A 36 6.51 -12.68 -3.75
N VAL A 37 6.91 -12.11 -4.90
CA VAL A 37 8.18 -12.42 -5.56
C VAL A 37 9.25 -11.36 -5.32
N GLY A 38 8.86 -10.16 -4.92
CA GLY A 38 9.75 -9.06 -4.57
C GLY A 38 9.19 -8.23 -3.43
N VAL A 39 10.04 -7.90 -2.49
CA VAL A 39 9.75 -6.96 -1.39
C VAL A 39 10.91 -6.01 -1.24
N PHE A 40 10.64 -4.74 -1.01
CA PHE A 40 11.69 -3.80 -0.64
C PHE A 40 11.22 -2.83 0.45
N ASP A 41 12.17 -2.39 1.23
CA ASP A 41 12.03 -1.34 2.23
C ASP A 41 13.10 -0.26 2.02
N ARG A 42 13.18 0.74 2.91
CA ARG A 42 14.16 1.83 2.82
C ARG A 42 15.62 1.35 2.77
N ASN A 43 15.91 0.18 3.33
CA ASN A 43 17.27 -0.29 3.58
C ASN A 43 17.69 -1.44 2.66
N GLY A 44 16.78 -1.97 1.85
CA GLY A 44 17.10 -3.02 0.90
C GLY A 44 15.93 -3.81 0.40
N SER A 45 16.23 -4.90 -0.26
CA SER A 45 15.25 -5.72 -0.98
C SER A 45 15.45 -7.21 -0.76
N ALA A 46 14.39 -7.97 -0.97
CA ALA A 46 14.38 -9.43 -1.04
C ALA A 46 13.63 -9.84 -2.31
N ILE A 47 14.21 -10.74 -3.10
CA ILE A 47 13.66 -11.21 -4.36
C ILE A 47 13.76 -12.73 -4.41
N ASP A 48 12.67 -13.37 -4.79
CA ASP A 48 12.62 -14.78 -5.16
C ASP A 48 11.51 -14.97 -6.22
N PRO A 49 11.85 -15.20 -7.49
CA PRO A 49 10.84 -15.43 -8.55
C PRO A 49 9.92 -16.62 -8.29
N SER A 50 10.34 -17.58 -7.47
CA SER A 50 9.51 -18.73 -7.06
C SER A 50 8.51 -18.40 -5.96
N GLY A 51 8.72 -17.28 -5.23
CA GLY A 51 7.95 -16.78 -4.10
C GLY A 51 8.74 -16.75 -2.81
N LEU A 52 8.66 -15.62 -2.12
CA LEU A 52 9.33 -15.41 -0.83
C LEU A 52 8.61 -16.18 0.29
N ASP A 53 9.38 -16.79 1.19
CA ASP A 53 8.87 -17.33 2.44
C ASP A 53 8.53 -16.17 3.40
N ILE A 54 7.25 -16.00 3.68
CA ILE A 54 6.73 -14.85 4.44
C ILE A 54 7.16 -14.90 5.90
N ASN A 55 7.20 -16.09 6.51
CA ASN A 55 7.59 -16.23 7.90
C ASN A 55 9.06 -15.86 8.08
N ARG A 56 9.93 -16.41 7.23
CA ARG A 56 11.35 -16.06 7.18
C ARG A 56 11.57 -14.56 6.92
N LEU A 57 10.81 -13.97 5.99
CA LEU A 57 10.91 -12.55 5.67
C LEU A 57 10.57 -11.65 6.87
N ILE A 58 9.52 -12.01 7.62
CA ILE A 58 9.13 -11.31 8.85
C ILE A 58 10.18 -11.44 9.95
N ASP A 59 10.75 -12.63 10.13
CA ASP A 59 11.79 -12.85 11.13
C ASP A 59 13.06 -12.06 10.80
N VAL A 60 13.46 -12.04 9.54
CA VAL A 60 14.58 -11.20 9.07
C VAL A 60 14.29 -9.72 9.33
N LYS A 61 13.07 -9.25 9.01
CA LYS A 61 12.67 -7.85 9.25
C LYS A 61 12.69 -7.49 10.72
N LYS A 62 12.20 -8.36 11.59
CA LYS A 62 12.24 -8.17 13.05
C LYS A 62 13.67 -8.10 13.57
N LYS A 63 14.53 -9.01 13.12
CA LYS A 63 15.91 -9.13 13.61
C LYS A 63 16.81 -7.99 13.14
N TYR A 64 16.65 -7.55 11.89
CA TYR A 64 17.59 -6.62 11.23
C TYR A 64 16.96 -5.28 10.86
N SER A 65 15.68 -5.04 11.18
CA SER A 65 14.92 -3.84 10.79
C SER A 65 14.87 -3.59 9.27
N SER A 66 15.25 -4.59 8.46
CA SER A 66 15.29 -4.54 7.01
C SER A 66 15.09 -5.92 6.40
N VAL A 67 14.58 -5.97 5.18
CA VAL A 67 14.45 -7.20 4.39
C VAL A 67 15.76 -7.61 3.68
N LYS A 68 16.77 -6.75 3.66
CA LYS A 68 18.05 -6.93 2.94
C LYS A 68 18.78 -8.25 3.26
N LYS A 69 18.63 -8.75 4.49
CA LYS A 69 19.28 -9.97 4.95
C LYS A 69 18.51 -11.26 4.66
N TYR A 70 17.43 -11.18 3.86
CA TYR A 70 16.68 -12.36 3.45
C TYR A 70 17.51 -13.29 2.54
N ALA A 71 18.26 -12.71 1.61
CA ALA A 71 19.21 -13.41 0.78
C ALA A 71 20.62 -12.83 0.98
N ASP A 72 21.66 -13.70 0.92
CA ASP A 72 23.07 -13.28 1.02
C ASP A 72 23.58 -12.57 -0.26
N THR A 73 22.73 -11.82 -0.92
CA THR A 73 23.13 -11.04 -2.11
C THR A 73 23.90 -9.80 -1.68
N LYS A 74 25.13 -9.68 -2.19
CA LYS A 74 26.02 -8.53 -1.90
C LYS A 74 25.47 -7.21 -2.45
N ASN A 75 24.60 -7.24 -3.46
CA ASN A 75 24.02 -6.07 -4.09
C ASN A 75 22.55 -5.88 -3.66
N SER A 76 22.27 -4.75 -3.04
CA SER A 76 20.89 -4.31 -2.80
C SER A 76 20.37 -3.72 -4.09
N ILE A 77 19.43 -4.39 -4.73
CA ILE A 77 18.73 -3.87 -5.91
C ILE A 77 17.73 -2.81 -5.41
N SER A 78 17.64 -1.69 -6.10
CA SER A 78 16.71 -0.61 -5.75
C SER A 78 15.26 -1.03 -6.01
N GLY A 79 14.30 -0.40 -5.32
CA GLY A 79 12.88 -0.69 -5.54
C GLY A 79 12.45 -0.44 -6.99
N ILE A 80 13.00 0.58 -7.65
CA ILE A 80 12.73 0.88 -9.05
C ILE A 80 13.27 -0.18 -10.00
N GLU A 81 14.49 -0.68 -9.76
CA GLU A 81 15.05 -1.79 -10.54
C GLU A 81 14.19 -3.04 -10.38
N ILE A 82 13.70 -3.35 -9.17
CA ILE A 82 12.79 -4.47 -8.95
C ILE A 82 11.51 -4.29 -9.77
N ILE A 83 10.90 -3.10 -9.73
CA ILE A 83 9.69 -2.81 -10.51
C ILE A 83 9.95 -2.94 -12.01
N ASN A 84 11.13 -2.54 -12.48
CA ASN A 84 11.47 -2.55 -13.88
C ASN A 84 11.86 -3.93 -14.41
N ASP A 85 12.51 -4.76 -13.62
CA ASP A 85 13.16 -5.97 -14.10
C ASP A 85 12.43 -7.25 -13.66
N LEU A 86 11.75 -7.23 -12.52
CA LEU A 86 11.06 -8.41 -12.02
C LEU A 86 9.68 -8.55 -12.68
N GLU A 87 9.39 -9.74 -13.19
CA GLU A 87 8.07 -10.07 -13.71
C GLU A 87 7.04 -10.22 -12.61
N ALA A 88 6.02 -9.37 -12.63
CA ALA A 88 4.89 -9.42 -11.71
C ALA A 88 3.62 -8.88 -12.36
N GLU A 89 2.47 -9.35 -11.89
CA GLU A 89 1.16 -8.90 -12.37
C GLU A 89 0.59 -7.78 -11.49
N VAL A 90 1.01 -7.71 -10.22
CA VAL A 90 0.45 -6.76 -9.25
C VAL A 90 1.56 -6.10 -8.44
N LEU A 91 1.48 -4.79 -8.31
CA LEU A 91 2.25 -4.03 -7.34
C LEU A 91 1.36 -3.57 -6.20
N ILE A 92 1.84 -3.74 -4.96
CA ILE A 92 1.17 -3.25 -3.76
C ILE A 92 2.04 -2.19 -3.10
N GLU A 93 1.53 -0.97 -3.05
CA GLU A 93 2.22 0.20 -2.52
C GLU A 93 1.80 0.48 -1.07
N THR A 94 2.70 0.21 -0.14
CA THR A 94 2.50 0.39 1.31
C THR A 94 3.62 1.19 1.97
N THR A 95 4.37 1.98 1.20
CA THR A 95 5.37 2.89 1.75
C THR A 95 4.71 4.04 2.52
N GLU A 96 5.51 4.74 3.32
CA GLU A 96 5.03 5.88 4.08
C GLU A 96 4.51 7.00 3.17
N SER A 97 3.38 7.59 3.56
CA SER A 97 2.79 8.68 2.79
C SER A 97 3.59 9.96 2.94
N ASN A 98 4.00 10.52 1.82
CA ASN A 98 4.64 11.83 1.72
C ASN A 98 3.68 12.76 0.96
N TYR A 99 3.28 13.85 1.61
CA TYR A 99 2.32 14.81 1.05
C TYR A 99 2.98 16.00 0.36
N LYS A 100 4.31 16.06 0.35
CA LYS A 100 5.06 17.14 -0.28
C LYS A 100 5.25 16.89 -1.78
N ASP A 101 5.67 15.68 -2.13
CA ASP A 101 5.96 15.28 -3.51
C ASP A 101 5.43 13.88 -3.85
N ALA A 102 4.84 13.19 -2.89
CA ALA A 102 4.32 11.82 -2.97
C ALA A 102 5.39 10.73 -3.23
N GLU A 103 6.66 11.06 -3.14
CA GLU A 103 7.74 10.11 -3.37
C GLU A 103 8.08 9.27 -2.12
N PRO A 104 8.52 8.04 -2.31
CA PRO A 104 8.76 7.32 -3.57
C PRO A 104 7.51 6.66 -4.16
N GLY A 105 6.37 6.73 -3.51
CA GLY A 105 5.15 6.04 -3.88
C GLY A 105 4.63 6.41 -5.27
N MET A 106 4.76 7.67 -5.67
CA MET A 106 4.36 8.16 -6.99
C MET A 106 5.15 7.44 -8.09
N THR A 107 6.47 7.43 -7.97
CA THR A 107 7.36 6.77 -8.92
C THR A 107 7.10 5.27 -9.00
N HIS A 108 6.86 4.60 -7.87
CA HIS A 108 6.52 3.17 -7.85
C HIS A 108 5.23 2.88 -8.61
N ILE A 109 4.16 3.61 -8.32
CA ILE A 109 2.84 3.43 -8.94
C ILE A 109 2.90 3.67 -10.45
N VAL A 110 3.49 4.78 -10.86
CA VAL A 110 3.56 5.16 -12.28
C VAL A 110 4.38 4.15 -13.11
N ASN A 111 5.54 3.72 -12.60
CA ASN A 111 6.35 2.72 -13.30
C ASN A 111 5.65 1.36 -13.38
N ALA A 112 5.00 0.91 -12.31
CA ALA A 112 4.23 -0.33 -12.33
C ALA A 112 3.11 -0.29 -13.37
N MET A 113 2.33 0.80 -13.41
CA MET A 113 1.25 0.96 -14.39
C MET A 113 1.78 0.96 -15.84
N LYS A 114 2.88 1.68 -16.09
CA LYS A 114 3.54 1.70 -17.42
C LYS A 114 4.06 0.34 -17.87
N ARG A 115 4.38 -0.53 -16.92
CA ARG A 115 4.78 -1.92 -17.19
C ARG A 115 3.60 -2.90 -17.29
N GLY A 116 2.37 -2.40 -17.23
CA GLY A 116 1.17 -3.22 -17.33
C GLY A 116 0.81 -3.96 -16.01
N MET A 117 1.39 -3.59 -14.88
CA MET A 117 1.00 -4.16 -13.59
C MET A 117 -0.26 -3.48 -13.06
N HIS A 118 -1.16 -4.27 -12.50
CA HIS A 118 -2.22 -3.74 -11.66
C HIS A 118 -1.63 -3.18 -10.36
N VAL A 119 -2.21 -2.10 -9.84
CA VAL A 119 -1.70 -1.44 -8.65
C VAL A 119 -2.76 -1.39 -7.55
N ILE A 120 -2.35 -1.76 -6.33
CA ILE A 120 -3.11 -1.55 -5.11
C ILE A 120 -2.30 -0.62 -4.21
N SER A 121 -2.87 0.51 -3.81
CA SER A 121 -2.17 1.47 -2.96
C SER A 121 -2.94 1.76 -1.67
N VAL A 122 -2.21 1.82 -0.56
CA VAL A 122 -2.67 2.41 0.70
C VAL A 122 -1.90 3.68 1.04
N ASN A 123 -0.95 4.08 0.18
CA ASN A 123 -0.21 5.32 0.29
C ASN A 123 -1.09 6.50 -0.15
N LYS A 124 -1.31 7.44 0.75
CA LYS A 124 -2.23 8.57 0.52
C LYS A 124 -1.62 9.69 -0.32
N GLY A 125 -0.29 9.85 -0.28
CA GLY A 125 0.41 10.95 -0.96
C GLY A 125 0.13 11.03 -2.46
N PRO A 126 0.36 9.97 -3.24
CA PRO A 126 0.09 9.97 -4.69
C PRO A 126 -1.35 10.32 -5.06
N LEU A 127 -2.32 9.82 -4.27
CA LEU A 127 -3.73 10.12 -4.53
C LEU A 127 -4.09 11.57 -4.18
N ALA A 128 -3.53 12.10 -3.09
CA ALA A 128 -3.78 13.48 -2.69
C ALA A 128 -3.27 14.49 -3.70
N LEU A 129 -2.13 14.19 -4.36
CA LEU A 129 -1.46 15.13 -5.27
C LEU A 129 -1.84 14.96 -6.74
N ALA A 130 -2.15 13.73 -7.21
CA ALA A 130 -2.27 13.45 -8.64
C ALA A 130 -3.34 12.40 -8.99
N PHE A 131 -4.44 12.31 -8.25
CA PHE A 131 -5.47 11.31 -8.47
C PHE A 131 -5.99 11.23 -9.91
N PRO A 132 -6.40 12.34 -10.57
CA PRO A 132 -6.89 12.30 -11.95
C PRO A 132 -5.85 11.72 -12.91
N SER A 133 -4.59 12.18 -12.82
CA SER A 133 -3.51 11.70 -13.69
C SER A 133 -3.19 10.23 -13.49
N LEU A 134 -3.23 9.73 -12.26
CA LEU A 134 -3.05 8.31 -11.97
C LEU A 134 -4.17 7.46 -12.58
N MET A 135 -5.42 7.95 -12.55
CA MET A 135 -6.54 7.26 -13.19
C MET A 135 -6.40 7.23 -14.71
N GLU A 136 -5.91 8.32 -15.33
CA GLU A 136 -5.62 8.38 -16.76
C GLU A 136 -4.51 7.40 -17.15
N ILE A 137 -3.41 7.37 -16.39
CA ILE A 137 -2.29 6.43 -16.62
C ILE A 137 -2.78 4.98 -16.51
N ALA A 138 -3.59 4.67 -15.50
CA ALA A 138 -4.16 3.34 -15.32
C ALA A 138 -5.06 2.95 -16.51
N ALA A 139 -5.93 3.85 -16.95
CA ALA A 139 -6.82 3.64 -18.09
C ALA A 139 -6.03 3.45 -19.40
N TYR A 140 -5.04 4.32 -19.64
CA TYR A 140 -4.20 4.24 -20.85
C TYR A 140 -3.44 2.91 -20.95
N ASN A 141 -2.89 2.43 -19.83
CA ASN A 141 -2.17 1.16 -19.79
C ASN A 141 -3.09 -0.07 -19.55
N GLN A 142 -4.41 0.11 -19.50
CA GLN A 142 -5.40 -0.94 -19.30
C GLN A 142 -5.18 -1.75 -18.01
N VAL A 143 -4.71 -1.10 -16.96
CA VAL A 143 -4.48 -1.71 -15.64
C VAL A 143 -5.49 -1.24 -14.60
N LEU A 144 -5.70 -2.08 -13.58
CA LEU A 144 -6.55 -1.73 -12.46
C LEU A 144 -5.75 -0.94 -11.42
N PHE A 145 -6.33 0.18 -10.96
CA PHE A 145 -5.83 0.91 -9.80
C PHE A 145 -6.86 0.83 -8.66
N ARG A 146 -6.45 0.25 -7.52
CA ARG A 146 -7.27 0.07 -6.32
C ARG A 146 -6.63 0.81 -5.15
N PHE A 147 -7.43 1.56 -4.40
CA PHE A 147 -6.94 2.47 -3.37
C PHE A 147 -7.92 2.65 -2.18
N SER A 148 -8.89 1.78 -2.01
CA SER A 148 -9.91 1.89 -0.94
C SER A 148 -9.30 2.02 0.45
N GLY A 149 -8.16 1.37 0.71
CA GLY A 149 -7.44 1.45 1.99
C GLY A 149 -6.81 2.81 2.31
N THR A 150 -6.84 3.78 1.38
CA THR A 150 -6.29 5.14 1.63
C THR A 150 -7.23 6.03 2.42
N VAL A 151 -8.53 5.73 2.45
CA VAL A 151 -9.56 6.52 3.15
C VAL A 151 -10.37 5.60 4.07
N GLY A 152 -10.46 5.96 5.34
CA GLY A 152 -11.26 5.24 6.33
C GLY A 152 -10.72 3.85 6.71
N GLY A 153 -9.50 3.49 6.32
CA GLY A 153 -8.90 2.19 6.60
C GLY A 153 -9.72 1.03 6.04
N GLY A 154 -10.33 0.21 6.92
CA GLY A 154 -11.20 -0.90 6.55
C GLY A 154 -12.66 -0.52 6.27
N THR A 155 -13.05 0.74 6.48
CA THR A 155 -14.42 1.19 6.21
C THR A 155 -14.62 1.41 4.71
N PRO A 156 -15.61 0.78 4.05
CA PRO A 156 -15.74 0.77 2.59
C PRO A 156 -16.40 2.05 2.04
N ILE A 157 -15.97 3.23 2.48
CA ILE A 157 -16.56 4.53 2.12
C ILE A 157 -16.44 4.80 0.61
N LEU A 158 -15.23 4.60 0.07
CA LEU A 158 -14.98 4.84 -1.36
C LEU A 158 -15.71 3.84 -2.24
N ASP A 159 -15.74 2.58 -1.83
CA ASP A 159 -16.46 1.54 -2.57
C ASP A 159 -17.97 1.76 -2.53
N PHE A 160 -18.52 2.19 -1.39
CA PHE A 160 -19.92 2.59 -1.28
C PHE A 160 -20.25 3.74 -2.22
N ALA A 161 -19.49 4.83 -2.18
CA ALA A 161 -19.72 5.99 -3.04
C ALA A 161 -19.60 5.62 -4.53
N LYS A 162 -18.60 4.84 -4.90
CA LYS A 162 -18.30 4.47 -6.29
C LYS A 162 -19.28 3.45 -6.88
N ASN A 163 -19.69 2.48 -6.08
CA ASN A 163 -20.44 1.31 -6.57
C ASN A 163 -21.94 1.40 -6.24
N SER A 164 -22.30 1.81 -5.01
CA SER A 164 -23.69 1.86 -4.56
C SER A 164 -24.40 3.17 -4.95
N LEU A 165 -23.65 4.27 -5.06
CA LEU A 165 -24.16 5.56 -5.51
C LEU A 165 -23.80 5.86 -6.97
N ARG A 166 -23.54 4.83 -7.75
CA ARG A 166 -23.17 4.96 -9.16
C ARG A 166 -24.32 5.55 -9.97
N GLY A 167 -24.05 6.68 -10.61
CA GLY A 167 -25.06 7.41 -11.37
C GLY A 167 -25.68 8.58 -10.61
N GLU A 168 -25.53 8.62 -9.28
CA GLU A 168 -25.97 9.75 -8.48
C GLU A 168 -24.94 10.89 -8.46
N ARG A 169 -25.45 12.12 -8.38
CA ARG A 169 -24.62 13.31 -8.19
C ARG A 169 -24.45 13.56 -6.70
N ILE A 170 -23.28 13.24 -6.14
CA ILE A 170 -22.95 13.60 -4.76
C ILE A 170 -22.72 15.10 -4.68
N VAL A 171 -23.60 15.80 -3.97
CA VAL A 171 -23.56 17.27 -3.82
C VAL A 171 -22.65 17.67 -2.66
N SER A 172 -22.70 16.93 -1.57
CA SER A 172 -21.88 17.14 -0.37
C SER A 172 -21.78 15.87 0.45
N PHE A 173 -20.78 15.82 1.30
CA PHE A 173 -20.67 14.82 2.36
C PHE A 173 -20.11 15.48 3.62
N TYR A 174 -20.42 14.90 4.79
CA TYR A 174 -19.81 15.24 6.07
C TYR A 174 -19.73 13.97 6.92
N GLY A 175 -18.72 13.94 7.80
CA GLY A 175 -18.49 12.77 8.65
C GLY A 175 -17.10 12.77 9.26
N ILE A 176 -16.84 11.74 10.05
CA ILE A 176 -15.52 11.46 10.63
C ILE A 176 -14.83 10.44 9.74
N LEU A 177 -13.83 10.87 8.99
CA LEU A 177 -13.09 10.03 8.04
C LEU A 177 -11.73 9.55 8.59
N ASN A 178 -11.26 10.15 9.68
CA ASN A 178 -10.00 9.80 10.32
C ASN A 178 -10.14 9.89 11.85
N GLY A 179 -9.90 8.78 12.54
CA GLY A 179 -10.02 8.70 14.00
C GLY A 179 -9.02 9.60 14.73
N THR A 180 -7.76 9.64 14.30
CA THR A 180 -6.71 10.43 14.96
C THR A 180 -6.99 11.93 14.89
N THR A 181 -7.34 12.44 13.71
CA THR A 181 -7.70 13.86 13.58
C THR A 181 -8.96 14.21 14.37
N ASN A 182 -9.95 13.33 14.37
CA ASN A 182 -11.15 13.53 15.19
C ASN A 182 -10.81 13.57 16.69
N TYR A 183 -9.95 12.67 17.16
CA TYR A 183 -9.49 12.65 18.54
C TYR A 183 -8.82 13.98 18.94
N ILE A 184 -7.87 14.44 18.13
CA ILE A 184 -7.17 15.71 18.36
C ILE A 184 -8.17 16.88 18.39
N LEU A 185 -9.05 16.99 17.41
CA LEU A 185 -10.03 18.08 17.33
C LEU A 185 -11.03 18.05 18.48
N THR A 186 -11.45 16.86 18.92
CA THR A 186 -12.34 16.70 20.06
C THR A 186 -11.68 17.17 21.37
N ASN A 187 -10.43 16.78 21.61
CA ASN A 187 -9.69 17.23 22.78
C ASN A 187 -9.42 18.75 22.76
N MET A 188 -9.12 19.30 21.59
CA MET A 188 -9.02 20.77 21.44
C MET A 188 -10.34 21.49 21.75
N ALA A 189 -11.48 20.95 21.29
CA ALA A 189 -12.79 21.49 21.62
C ALA A 189 -13.10 21.45 23.14
N ASN A 190 -12.51 20.48 23.84
CA ASN A 190 -12.59 20.36 25.31
C ASN A 190 -11.53 21.20 26.05
N GLY A 191 -10.78 22.06 25.36
CA GLY A 191 -9.84 23.00 25.95
C GLY A 191 -8.38 22.56 25.99
N MET A 192 -8.03 21.40 25.42
CA MET A 192 -6.65 20.97 25.30
C MET A 192 -5.91 21.78 24.19
N SER A 193 -4.62 22.07 24.38
CA SER A 193 -3.83 22.67 23.31
C SER A 193 -3.63 21.68 22.14
N PHE A 194 -3.39 22.18 20.92
CA PHE A 194 -3.09 21.31 19.79
C PHE A 194 -1.88 20.41 20.04
N ASN A 195 -0.82 20.97 20.65
CA ASN A 195 0.41 20.21 20.91
C ASN A 195 0.17 19.10 21.93
N ASP A 196 -0.55 19.38 23.02
CA ASP A 196 -0.86 18.37 24.03
C ASP A 196 -1.76 17.28 23.46
N ALA A 197 -2.78 17.64 22.68
CA ALA A 197 -3.68 16.68 22.01
C ALA A 197 -2.94 15.82 20.97
N LEU A 198 -1.97 16.40 20.26
CA LEU A 198 -1.13 15.69 19.30
C LEU A 198 -0.18 14.69 19.99
N ASP A 199 0.45 15.11 21.07
CA ASP A 199 1.38 14.26 21.82
C ASP A 199 0.65 13.10 22.52
N ASP A 200 -0.54 13.35 23.04
CA ASP A 200 -1.42 12.31 23.60
C ASP A 200 -1.87 11.31 22.50
N ALA A 201 -2.19 11.78 21.30
CA ALA A 201 -2.59 10.93 20.18
C ALA A 201 -1.44 10.06 19.61
N LYS A 202 -0.19 10.31 19.99
CA LYS A 202 0.99 9.51 19.56
C LYS A 202 1.32 8.36 20.51
N GLN A 203 0.77 8.35 21.72
CA GLN A 203 0.95 7.30 22.71
C GLN A 203 0.10 6.06 22.39
#